data_6b00c61a50890c432b1787e3e91a43ce
#
_entry.id   6b00c61a50890c432b1787e3e91a43ce
#
_cell.length_a   1.000
_cell.length_b   1.000
_cell.length_c   1.000
_cell.angle_alpha   90.00
_cell.angle_beta   90.00
_cell.angle_gamma   90.00
#
_symmetry.space_group_name_H-M   'P 1'
#
loop_
_entity.id
_entity.type
_entity.pdbx_description
1 polymer ?
#
loop_
_entity_poly.entity_id
_entity_poly.type
_entity_poly.pdbx_seq_one_letter_code
_entity_poly.pdbx_strand_id
1 'polypeptide(L)'
;VKVRVYSFWIAFRGAWRNIPAHMKRIIPFLAFLLMAAGVLAADTRCYELRIYSANEGKLEALNVRFRDHTCKLFEKHGLTNVGYWVPVDKTDSRLIYVISSPNRAAHAKSWKAFLNDPDWKKAYANSIKDGRLVGKIDSTFLNATDYSPTVKPVIPKDIRMFELRTVTTAPDRLKNLHARFRDHTCEIFENQGMTNVAYWTPMDEKKGKSNTLIYIISHMSKKQSGDRLEITKWNLDQA
;
A
#
# COMPACT_ATOMS: atom_id res chain seq x y z
N VAL A 1 18.33 17.43 10.19
CA VAL A 1 17.70 18.71 9.84
C VAL A 1 16.72 19.05 10.94
N LYS A 2 17.01 20.10 11.72
CA LYS A 2 16.14 20.60 12.79
C LYS A 2 14.98 21.36 12.13
N VAL A 3 13.75 20.84 12.25
CA VAL A 3 12.55 21.56 11.83
C VAL A 3 12.12 22.49 12.95
N ARG A 4 12.17 23.80 12.70
CA ARG A 4 11.64 24.84 13.60
C ARG A 4 10.12 24.87 13.43
N VAL A 5 9.38 24.48 14.45
CA VAL A 5 7.94 24.68 14.53
C VAL A 5 7.69 26.12 14.93
N TYR A 6 7.17 26.95 14.02
CA TYR A 6 6.70 28.29 14.35
C TYR A 6 5.34 28.21 15.04
N SER A 7 5.31 28.61 16.32
CA SER A 7 4.09 28.70 17.10
C SER A 7 3.20 29.84 16.56
N PHE A 8 2.04 29.52 16.07
CA PHE A 8 1.00 30.45 15.60
C PHE A 8 0.24 31.13 16.75
N TRP A 9 0.93 31.44 17.87
CA TRP A 9 0.27 31.94 19.10
C TRP A 9 0.24 33.47 19.23
N ILE A 10 0.79 34.24 18.29
CA ILE A 10 0.97 35.69 18.47
C ILE A 10 -0.21 36.53 17.93
N ALA A 11 -1.08 35.99 17.08
CA ALA A 11 -2.17 36.79 16.45
C ALA A 11 -3.48 36.85 17.24
N PHE A 12 -3.67 36.08 18.32
CA PHE A 12 -4.97 36.02 19.02
C PHE A 12 -5.09 36.86 20.31
N ARG A 13 -4.05 37.56 20.75
CA ARG A 13 -4.11 38.33 21.99
C ARG A 13 -4.99 39.59 21.92
N GLY A 14 -5.25 40.13 20.72
CA GLY A 14 -6.08 41.32 20.55
C GLY A 14 -7.61 41.08 20.53
N ALA A 15 -8.04 39.92 20.07
CA ALA A 15 -9.46 39.62 19.85
C ALA A 15 -10.23 39.17 21.11
N TRP A 16 -9.54 38.77 22.16
CA TRP A 16 -10.15 38.22 23.40
C TRP A 16 -10.74 39.29 24.36
N ARG A 17 -10.39 40.55 24.18
CA ARG A 17 -10.84 41.63 25.10
C ARG A 17 -12.32 41.98 24.99
N ASN A 18 -12.92 41.81 23.83
CA ASN A 18 -14.29 42.28 23.55
C ASN A 18 -15.35 41.16 23.50
N ILE A 19 -15.01 39.92 23.92
CA ILE A 19 -15.96 38.82 23.93
C ILE A 19 -16.69 38.79 25.29
N PRO A 20 -18.06 38.78 25.31
CA PRO A 20 -18.86 38.68 26.52
C PRO A 20 -18.52 37.44 27.34
N ALA A 21 -18.56 37.54 28.67
CA ALA A 21 -18.10 36.50 29.59
C ALA A 21 -18.80 35.14 29.40
N HIS A 22 -20.07 35.13 28.98
CA HIS A 22 -20.80 33.90 28.68
C HIS A 22 -20.32 33.20 27.38
N MET A 23 -19.86 33.94 26.39
CA MET A 23 -19.30 33.37 25.15
C MET A 23 -17.89 32.79 25.34
N LYS A 24 -17.11 33.32 26.31
CA LYS A 24 -15.77 32.81 26.61
C LYS A 24 -15.76 31.38 27.14
N ARG A 25 -16.90 30.90 27.68
CA ARG A 25 -17.04 29.50 28.15
C ARG A 25 -17.44 28.52 27.05
N ILE A 26 -18.04 29.00 25.95
CA ILE A 26 -18.54 28.16 24.85
C ILE A 26 -17.46 27.96 23.77
N ILE A 27 -16.60 28.98 23.53
CA ILE A 27 -15.57 28.94 22.51
C ILE A 27 -14.58 27.76 22.68
N PRO A 28 -14.04 27.44 23.89
CA PRO A 28 -13.16 26.30 24.05
C PRO A 28 -13.88 24.96 23.81
N PHE A 29 -15.19 24.88 24.09
CA PHE A 29 -15.97 23.66 23.84
C PHE A 29 -16.23 23.43 22.34
N LEU A 30 -16.51 24.49 21.59
CA LEU A 30 -16.65 24.41 20.12
C LEU A 30 -15.31 24.11 19.42
N ALA A 31 -14.21 24.70 19.91
CA ALA A 31 -12.85 24.41 19.37
C ALA A 31 -12.43 22.97 19.65
N PHE A 32 -12.83 22.40 20.80
CA PHE A 32 -12.55 20.98 21.13
C PHE A 32 -13.42 20.02 20.31
N LEU A 33 -14.67 20.40 19.99
CA LEU A 33 -15.55 19.60 19.12
C LEU A 33 -15.08 19.59 17.65
N LEU A 34 -14.50 20.70 17.17
CA LEU A 34 -13.91 20.79 15.82
C LEU A 34 -12.58 20.03 15.68
N MET A 35 -11.82 19.83 16.78
CA MET A 35 -10.61 19.02 16.77
C MET A 35 -10.88 17.50 16.84
N ALA A 36 -12.05 17.09 17.33
CA ALA A 36 -12.40 15.67 17.47
C ALA A 36 -12.96 15.04 16.17
N ALA A 37 -13.32 15.84 15.17
CA ALA A 37 -13.74 15.34 13.86
C ALA A 37 -12.58 15.28 12.87
N GLY A 38 -11.50 14.60 13.24
CA GLY A 38 -10.59 14.02 12.27
C GLY A 38 -11.34 12.90 11.55
N VAL A 39 -12.20 13.26 10.60
CA VAL A 39 -12.74 12.29 9.63
C VAL A 39 -11.52 11.70 8.95
N LEU A 40 -11.19 10.45 9.30
CA LEU A 40 -10.27 9.64 8.51
C LEU A 40 -10.89 9.59 7.12
N ALA A 41 -10.44 10.47 6.24
CA ALA A 41 -10.89 10.47 4.86
C ALA A 41 -10.59 9.08 4.30
N ALA A 42 -11.62 8.43 3.77
CA ALA A 42 -11.46 7.12 3.14
C ALA A 42 -10.35 7.22 2.08
N ASP A 43 -9.47 6.24 2.06
CA ASP A 43 -8.40 6.17 1.06
C ASP A 43 -9.01 5.89 -0.32
N THR A 44 -9.11 6.93 -1.14
CA THR A 44 -9.71 6.88 -2.48
C THR A 44 -8.72 6.53 -3.58
N ARG A 45 -7.46 6.22 -3.23
CA ARG A 45 -6.44 5.83 -4.20
C ARG A 45 -6.83 4.54 -4.92
N CYS A 46 -6.44 4.48 -6.19
CA CYS A 46 -6.43 3.24 -6.95
C CYS A 46 -5.13 2.50 -6.68
N TYR A 47 -5.20 1.27 -6.24
CA TYR A 47 -4.06 0.38 -6.09
C TYR A 47 -4.02 -0.63 -7.23
N GLU A 48 -2.83 -1.10 -7.59
CA GLU A 48 -2.67 -2.22 -8.50
C GLU A 48 -1.72 -3.23 -7.86
N LEU A 49 -2.23 -4.43 -7.58
CA LEU A 49 -1.43 -5.60 -7.22
C LEU A 49 -0.98 -6.26 -8.51
N ARG A 50 0.33 -6.43 -8.66
CA ARG A 50 0.92 -7.13 -9.80
C ARG A 50 1.76 -8.29 -9.33
N ILE A 51 1.58 -9.44 -9.98
CA ILE A 51 2.35 -10.66 -9.74
C ILE A 51 3.03 -11.03 -11.04
N TYR A 52 4.35 -10.97 -11.05
CA TYR A 52 5.18 -11.34 -12.18
C TYR A 52 5.81 -12.69 -11.90
N SER A 53 5.49 -13.70 -12.73
CA SER A 53 6.21 -14.98 -12.72
C SER A 53 7.43 -14.82 -13.63
N ALA A 54 8.61 -14.81 -13.04
CA ALA A 54 9.84 -14.76 -13.79
C ALA A 54 10.09 -16.10 -14.51
N ASN A 55 10.72 -16.04 -15.68
CA ASN A 55 11.22 -17.23 -16.34
C ASN A 55 12.34 -17.88 -15.50
N GLU A 56 12.64 -19.12 -15.75
CA GLU A 56 13.67 -19.89 -15.03
C GLU A 56 14.99 -19.12 -14.96
N GLY A 57 15.54 -18.99 -13.74
CA GLY A 57 16.79 -18.28 -13.47
C GLY A 57 16.74 -16.76 -13.66
N LYS A 58 15.58 -16.16 -13.99
CA LYS A 58 15.48 -14.72 -14.35
C LYS A 58 14.98 -13.81 -13.21
N LEU A 59 14.63 -14.34 -12.04
CA LEU A 59 14.08 -13.54 -10.93
C LEU A 59 15.06 -12.47 -10.46
N GLU A 60 16.34 -12.79 -10.30
CA GLU A 60 17.32 -11.80 -9.83
C GLU A 60 17.53 -10.68 -10.86
N ALA A 61 17.65 -11.00 -12.15
CA ALA A 61 17.72 -10.00 -13.21
C ALA A 61 16.47 -9.11 -13.25
N LEU A 62 15.29 -9.67 -12.95
CA LEU A 62 14.05 -8.92 -12.81
C LEU A 62 14.12 -7.97 -11.62
N ASN A 63 14.58 -8.42 -10.46
CA ASN A 63 14.76 -7.61 -9.26
C ASN A 63 15.74 -6.45 -9.50
N VAL A 64 16.87 -6.72 -10.15
CA VAL A 64 17.86 -5.70 -10.56
C VAL A 64 17.21 -4.64 -11.43
N ARG A 65 16.44 -5.02 -12.46
CA ARG A 65 15.73 -4.05 -13.31
C ARG A 65 14.76 -3.18 -12.51
N PHE A 66 14.04 -3.75 -11.54
CA PHE A 66 13.12 -2.98 -10.70
C PHE A 66 13.88 -2.02 -9.81
N ARG A 67 14.91 -2.47 -9.10
CA ARG A 67 15.73 -1.67 -8.20
C ARG A 67 16.39 -0.50 -8.90
N ASP A 68 17.07 -0.79 -10.01
CA ASP A 68 17.96 0.17 -10.63
C ASP A 68 17.23 1.13 -11.58
N HIS A 69 16.04 0.75 -12.08
CA HIS A 69 15.34 1.51 -13.10
C HIS A 69 13.84 1.67 -12.84
N THR A 70 13.08 0.56 -12.67
CA THR A 70 11.62 0.60 -12.75
C THR A 70 11.00 1.45 -11.64
N CYS A 71 11.45 1.30 -10.39
CA CYS A 71 10.88 2.02 -9.25
C CYS A 71 11.01 3.54 -9.41
N LYS A 72 12.18 4.03 -9.81
CA LYS A 72 12.42 5.47 -10.05
C LYS A 72 11.56 6.00 -11.21
N LEU A 73 11.41 5.19 -12.25
CA LEU A 73 10.60 5.56 -13.41
C LEU A 73 9.10 5.55 -13.10
N PHE A 74 8.63 4.66 -12.22
CA PHE A 74 7.27 4.73 -11.72
C PHE A 74 7.00 6.06 -11.01
N GLU A 75 7.87 6.47 -10.09
CA GLU A 75 7.75 7.75 -9.37
C GLU A 75 7.81 8.95 -10.32
N LYS A 76 8.75 8.95 -11.27
CA LYS A 76 8.89 9.98 -12.32
C LYS A 76 7.57 10.20 -13.06
N HIS A 77 6.78 9.15 -13.25
CA HIS A 77 5.51 9.20 -13.98
C HIS A 77 4.28 9.25 -13.06
N GLY A 78 4.45 9.48 -11.75
CA GLY A 78 3.34 9.67 -10.81
C GLY A 78 2.66 8.39 -10.35
N LEU A 79 3.36 7.24 -10.45
CA LEU A 79 2.99 6.00 -9.78
C LEU A 79 3.71 5.92 -8.45
N THR A 80 2.98 5.70 -7.37
CA THR A 80 3.57 5.56 -6.03
C THR A 80 3.95 4.11 -5.77
N ASN A 81 5.20 3.85 -5.44
CA ASN A 81 5.66 2.53 -4.99
C ASN A 81 5.13 2.25 -3.58
N VAL A 82 4.35 1.17 -3.41
CA VAL A 82 3.79 0.77 -2.11
C VAL A 82 4.63 -0.30 -1.45
N GLY A 83 4.98 -1.35 -2.18
CA GLY A 83 5.84 -2.42 -1.67
C GLY A 83 6.14 -3.48 -2.72
N TYR A 84 7.26 -4.19 -2.49
CA TYR A 84 7.80 -5.23 -3.35
C TYR A 84 8.20 -6.43 -2.51
N TRP A 85 7.83 -7.62 -2.95
CA TRP A 85 8.05 -8.87 -2.22
C TRP A 85 8.47 -9.98 -3.17
N VAL A 86 9.35 -10.84 -2.69
CA VAL A 86 9.66 -12.12 -3.31
C VAL A 86 9.30 -13.24 -2.32
N PRO A 87 8.80 -14.39 -2.79
CA PRO A 87 8.51 -15.52 -1.93
C PRO A 87 9.75 -16.01 -1.17
N VAL A 88 9.52 -16.51 0.04
CA VAL A 88 10.60 -17.14 0.85
C VAL A 88 11.03 -18.45 0.26
N ASP A 89 10.10 -19.19 -0.34
CA ASP A 89 10.42 -20.38 -1.11
C ASP A 89 11.23 -19.99 -2.35
N LYS A 90 12.49 -20.41 -2.39
CA LYS A 90 13.42 -20.11 -3.48
C LYS A 90 13.05 -20.77 -4.81
N THR A 91 12.16 -21.75 -4.81
CA THR A 91 11.62 -22.37 -6.02
C THR A 91 10.51 -21.53 -6.65
N ASP A 92 9.93 -20.61 -5.90
CA ASP A 92 8.89 -19.69 -6.38
C ASP A 92 9.53 -18.42 -6.98
N SER A 93 9.54 -18.34 -8.30
CA SER A 93 10.18 -17.28 -9.06
C SER A 93 9.31 -16.02 -9.27
N ARG A 94 8.44 -15.69 -8.32
CA ARG A 94 7.56 -14.52 -8.45
C ARG A 94 8.16 -13.25 -7.85
N LEU A 95 7.96 -12.13 -8.54
CA LEU A 95 8.01 -10.80 -7.96
C LEU A 95 6.58 -10.28 -7.79
N ILE A 96 6.20 -9.96 -6.56
CA ILE A 96 4.89 -9.45 -6.18
C ILE A 96 5.06 -8.01 -5.77
N TYR A 97 4.24 -7.09 -6.30
CA TYR A 97 4.33 -5.70 -5.91
C TYR A 97 2.98 -4.98 -5.98
N VAL A 98 2.90 -3.90 -5.23
CA VAL A 98 1.75 -3.00 -5.22
C VAL A 98 2.22 -1.59 -5.53
N ILE A 99 1.54 -0.95 -6.45
CA ILE A 99 1.67 0.48 -6.77
C ILE A 99 0.33 1.17 -6.55
N SER A 100 0.35 2.48 -6.37
CA SER A 100 -0.88 3.25 -6.25
C SER A 100 -0.85 4.54 -7.06
N SER A 101 -2.05 5.06 -7.32
CA SER A 101 -2.30 6.32 -8.04
C SER A 101 -3.52 7.01 -7.44
N PRO A 102 -3.73 8.31 -7.65
CA PRO A 102 -4.91 9.00 -7.14
C PRO A 102 -6.25 8.35 -7.55
N ASN A 103 -6.31 7.81 -8.77
CA ASN A 103 -7.46 7.07 -9.31
C ASN A 103 -7.05 6.24 -10.53
N ARG A 104 -7.97 5.43 -11.06
CA ARG A 104 -7.71 4.54 -12.21
C ARG A 104 -7.37 5.29 -13.50
N ALA A 105 -7.95 6.47 -13.73
CA ALA A 105 -7.65 7.29 -14.91
C ALA A 105 -6.23 7.87 -14.83
N ALA A 106 -5.84 8.38 -13.67
CA ALA A 106 -4.47 8.84 -13.40
C ALA A 106 -3.47 7.69 -13.57
N HIS A 107 -3.80 6.49 -13.05
CA HIS A 107 -2.98 5.29 -13.25
C HIS A 107 -2.75 5.00 -14.74
N ALA A 108 -3.81 4.96 -15.53
CA ALA A 108 -3.70 4.67 -16.98
C ALA A 108 -2.82 5.70 -17.71
N LYS A 109 -2.95 7.00 -17.36
CA LYS A 109 -2.11 8.07 -17.91
C LYS A 109 -0.63 7.88 -17.53
N SER A 110 -0.35 7.63 -16.26
CA SER A 110 0.99 7.42 -15.72
C SER A 110 1.64 6.17 -16.32
N TRP A 111 0.89 5.08 -16.41
CA TRP A 111 1.36 3.85 -17.02
C TRP A 111 1.73 4.02 -18.50
N LYS A 112 0.89 4.72 -19.26
CA LYS A 112 1.19 5.03 -20.66
C LYS A 112 2.46 5.89 -20.79
N ALA A 113 2.61 6.90 -19.93
CA ALA A 113 3.80 7.75 -19.91
C ALA A 113 5.07 6.95 -19.59
N PHE A 114 5.01 6.09 -18.56
CA PHE A 114 6.10 5.19 -18.21
C PHE A 114 6.50 4.26 -19.36
N LEU A 115 5.55 3.60 -20.02
CA LEU A 115 5.86 2.71 -21.14
C LEU A 115 6.49 3.43 -22.35
N ASN A 116 6.24 4.73 -22.50
CA ASN A 116 6.80 5.53 -23.58
C ASN A 116 8.11 6.21 -23.21
N ASP A 117 8.52 6.16 -21.95
CA ASP A 117 9.77 6.77 -21.49
C ASP A 117 11.00 6.13 -22.19
N PRO A 118 11.91 6.93 -22.78
CA PRO A 118 13.10 6.40 -23.45
C PRO A 118 14.02 5.65 -22.48
N ASP A 119 14.13 6.08 -21.21
CA ASP A 119 14.95 5.42 -20.22
C ASP A 119 14.38 4.04 -19.88
N TRP A 120 13.05 3.93 -19.78
CA TRP A 120 12.38 2.64 -19.63
C TRP A 120 12.64 1.72 -20.82
N LYS A 121 12.46 2.22 -22.04
CA LYS A 121 12.68 1.42 -23.26
C LYS A 121 14.10 0.89 -23.31
N LYS A 122 15.08 1.73 -22.98
CA LYS A 122 16.50 1.34 -22.91
C LYS A 122 16.75 0.29 -21.83
N ALA A 123 16.25 0.53 -20.60
CA ALA A 123 16.40 -0.41 -19.48
C ALA A 123 15.74 -1.75 -19.78
N TYR A 124 14.54 -1.74 -20.35
CA TYR A 124 13.82 -2.93 -20.76
C TYR A 124 14.61 -3.72 -21.83
N ALA A 125 15.01 -3.07 -22.92
CA ALA A 125 15.77 -3.71 -24.00
C ALA A 125 17.08 -4.33 -23.48
N ASN A 126 17.80 -3.61 -22.61
CA ASN A 126 19.04 -4.14 -22.04
C ASN A 126 18.79 -5.37 -21.16
N SER A 127 17.72 -5.36 -20.37
CA SER A 127 17.41 -6.44 -19.42
C SER A 127 16.95 -7.74 -20.08
N ILE A 128 16.54 -7.70 -21.34
CA ILE A 128 16.03 -8.88 -22.07
C ILE A 128 17.02 -9.41 -23.14
N LYS A 129 18.25 -8.91 -23.20
CA LYS A 129 19.27 -9.36 -24.18
C LYS A 129 19.49 -10.88 -24.11
N ASP A 130 19.50 -11.43 -22.89
CA ASP A 130 19.68 -12.86 -22.64
C ASP A 130 18.33 -13.58 -22.49
N GLY A 131 17.27 -13.07 -23.11
CA GLY A 131 15.93 -13.63 -23.09
C GLY A 131 14.95 -12.88 -22.17
N ARG A 132 13.67 -13.18 -22.33
CA ARG A 132 12.58 -12.55 -21.56
C ARG A 132 12.71 -12.86 -20.07
N LEU A 133 12.58 -11.82 -19.23
CA LEU A 133 12.61 -12.00 -17.78
C LEU A 133 11.28 -12.53 -17.22
N VAL A 134 10.15 -12.16 -17.80
CA VAL A 134 8.80 -12.46 -17.28
C VAL A 134 8.03 -13.31 -18.27
N GLY A 135 7.53 -14.44 -17.79
CA GLY A 135 6.68 -15.34 -18.55
C GLY A 135 5.19 -15.04 -18.39
N LYS A 136 4.75 -14.70 -17.17
CA LYS A 136 3.34 -14.39 -16.86
C LYS A 136 3.22 -13.14 -16.00
N ILE A 137 2.20 -12.35 -16.26
CA ILE A 137 1.82 -11.18 -15.46
C ILE A 137 0.36 -11.35 -15.05
N ASP A 138 0.10 -11.27 -13.75
CA ASP A 138 -1.22 -11.09 -13.19
C ASP A 138 -1.34 -9.68 -12.63
N SER A 139 -2.46 -9.01 -12.93
CA SER A 139 -2.73 -7.65 -12.47
C SER A 139 -4.16 -7.55 -11.95
N THR A 140 -4.31 -6.91 -10.79
CA THR A 140 -5.62 -6.70 -10.17
C THR A 140 -5.67 -5.27 -9.60
N PHE A 141 -6.61 -4.48 -10.10
CA PHE A 141 -6.90 -3.16 -9.54
C PHE A 141 -7.74 -3.29 -8.28
N LEU A 142 -7.42 -2.47 -7.28
CA LEU A 142 -7.91 -2.61 -5.93
C LEU A 142 -8.35 -1.25 -5.35
N ASN A 143 -9.43 -1.28 -4.56
CA ASN A 143 -9.83 -0.21 -3.65
C ASN A 143 -9.46 -0.60 -2.22
N ALA A 144 -8.96 0.36 -1.44
CA ALA A 144 -8.80 0.15 0.00
C ALA A 144 -10.17 -0.03 0.66
N THR A 145 -10.25 -0.90 1.68
CA THR A 145 -11.42 -0.98 2.54
C THR A 145 -11.44 0.20 3.52
N ASP A 146 -12.60 0.49 4.11
CA ASP A 146 -12.76 1.55 5.11
C ASP A 146 -11.98 1.31 6.41
N TYR A 147 -11.61 0.07 6.70
CA TYR A 147 -10.79 -0.33 7.85
C TYR A 147 -9.33 -0.63 7.49
N SER A 148 -8.93 -0.45 6.23
CA SER A 148 -7.53 -0.61 5.84
C SER A 148 -6.68 0.47 6.49
N PRO A 149 -5.54 0.12 7.12
CA PRO A 149 -4.55 1.12 7.49
C PRO A 149 -4.12 1.93 6.28
N THR A 150 -3.78 3.21 6.49
CA THR A 150 -3.18 4.01 5.44
C THR A 150 -1.83 3.40 5.05
N VAL A 151 -1.76 2.87 3.83
CA VAL A 151 -0.54 2.25 3.34
C VAL A 151 0.49 3.33 3.06
N LYS A 152 1.54 3.33 3.87
CA LYS A 152 2.74 4.15 3.66
C LYS A 152 3.87 3.23 3.25
N PRO A 153 4.78 3.65 2.33
CA PRO A 153 6.02 2.94 2.10
C PRO A 153 6.74 2.82 3.45
N VAL A 154 6.81 1.62 3.99
CA VAL A 154 7.52 1.37 5.26
C VAL A 154 8.75 0.55 4.94
N ILE A 155 9.90 1.12 5.22
CA ILE A 155 11.15 0.41 5.29
C ILE A 155 11.24 -0.13 6.72
N PRO A 156 10.98 -1.41 6.97
CA PRO A 156 11.12 -1.94 8.32
C PRO A 156 12.59 -1.95 8.72
N LYS A 157 12.86 -1.56 9.94
CA LYS A 157 14.20 -1.69 10.56
C LYS A 157 14.61 -3.15 10.75
N ASP A 158 13.61 -4.04 10.87
CA ASP A 158 13.79 -5.47 11.13
C ASP A 158 13.33 -6.32 9.95
N ILE A 159 13.90 -7.52 9.80
CA ILE A 159 13.44 -8.52 8.84
C ILE A 159 12.04 -8.98 9.24
N ARG A 160 11.06 -8.64 8.42
CA ARG A 160 9.66 -9.03 8.60
C ARG A 160 9.22 -10.00 7.52
N MET A 161 8.39 -10.95 7.94
CA MET A 161 7.67 -11.84 7.05
C MET A 161 6.34 -11.21 6.69
N PHE A 162 5.97 -11.25 5.41
CA PHE A 162 4.69 -10.73 4.93
C PHE A 162 3.86 -11.87 4.38
N GLU A 163 2.55 -11.84 4.66
CA GLU A 163 1.59 -12.74 4.04
C GLU A 163 0.65 -11.95 3.13
N LEU A 164 0.62 -12.29 1.85
CA LEU A 164 -0.45 -11.87 0.94
C LEU A 164 -1.55 -12.93 0.99
N ARG A 165 -2.74 -12.54 1.40
CA ARG A 165 -3.90 -13.43 1.49
C ARG A 165 -5.02 -12.98 0.57
N THR A 166 -5.65 -13.94 -0.06
CA THR A 166 -6.89 -13.76 -0.84
C THR A 166 -7.96 -14.65 -0.25
N VAL A 167 -9.08 -14.04 0.15
CA VAL A 167 -10.24 -14.74 0.70
C VAL A 167 -11.42 -14.50 -0.21
N THR A 168 -11.97 -15.58 -0.76
CA THR A 168 -13.19 -15.54 -1.58
C THR A 168 -14.35 -16.08 -0.76
N THR A 169 -15.43 -15.32 -0.72
CA THR A 169 -16.66 -15.71 0.00
C THR A 169 -17.64 -16.41 -0.93
N ALA A 170 -18.63 -17.11 -0.33
CA ALA A 170 -19.85 -17.44 -1.04
C ALA A 170 -20.55 -16.14 -1.52
N PRO A 171 -21.43 -16.23 -2.54
CA PRO A 171 -22.19 -15.09 -3.01
C PRO A 171 -22.84 -14.31 -1.88
N ASP A 172 -22.87 -12.98 -1.99
CA ASP A 172 -23.49 -12.03 -1.04
C ASP A 172 -22.92 -12.03 0.40
N ARG A 173 -21.79 -12.73 0.65
CA ARG A 173 -21.18 -12.81 1.98
C ARG A 173 -19.99 -11.84 2.20
N LEU A 174 -19.56 -11.10 1.19
CA LEU A 174 -18.44 -10.19 1.31
C LEU A 174 -18.68 -9.11 2.40
N LYS A 175 -19.90 -8.58 2.48
CA LYS A 175 -20.28 -7.61 3.52
C LYS A 175 -20.08 -8.17 4.94
N ASN A 176 -20.46 -9.44 5.16
CA ASN A 176 -20.28 -10.10 6.44
C ASN A 176 -18.78 -10.33 6.76
N LEU A 177 -17.99 -10.65 5.74
CA LEU A 177 -16.53 -10.77 5.88
C LEU A 177 -15.92 -9.43 6.29
N HIS A 178 -16.30 -8.33 5.63
CA HIS A 178 -15.82 -6.99 5.98
C HIS A 178 -16.18 -6.60 7.42
N ALA A 179 -17.42 -6.83 7.85
CA ALA A 179 -17.85 -6.58 9.21
C ALA A 179 -16.98 -7.36 10.22
N ARG A 180 -16.78 -8.67 9.98
CA ARG A 180 -15.93 -9.50 10.84
C ARG A 180 -14.48 -8.99 10.92
N PHE A 181 -13.91 -8.55 9.80
CA PHE A 181 -12.53 -8.01 9.79
C PHE A 181 -12.45 -6.69 10.55
N ARG A 182 -13.36 -5.76 10.27
CA ARG A 182 -13.41 -4.45 10.90
C ARG A 182 -13.61 -4.53 12.42
N ASP A 183 -14.57 -5.37 12.83
CA ASP A 183 -15.06 -5.37 14.20
C ASP A 183 -14.24 -6.30 15.11
N HIS A 184 -13.52 -7.28 14.53
CA HIS A 184 -12.84 -8.30 15.34
C HIS A 184 -11.48 -8.74 14.79
N THR A 185 -11.37 -9.13 13.50
CA THR A 185 -10.20 -9.87 13.03
C THR A 185 -8.94 -9.02 13.03
N CYS A 186 -9.04 -7.73 12.67
CA CYS A 186 -7.89 -6.81 12.67
C CYS A 186 -7.31 -6.67 14.09
N GLU A 187 -8.14 -6.50 15.10
CA GLU A 187 -7.72 -6.43 16.50
C GLU A 187 -7.09 -7.74 16.98
N ILE A 188 -7.70 -8.89 16.63
CA ILE A 188 -7.15 -10.21 16.98
C ILE A 188 -5.74 -10.37 16.38
N PHE A 189 -5.51 -9.94 15.13
CA PHE A 189 -4.18 -10.00 14.52
C PHE A 189 -3.16 -9.16 15.28
N GLU A 190 -3.52 -7.94 15.69
CA GLU A 190 -2.64 -7.07 16.48
C GLU A 190 -2.33 -7.67 17.85
N ASN A 191 -3.33 -8.20 18.54
CA ASN A 191 -3.16 -8.87 19.83
C ASN A 191 -2.27 -10.12 19.76
N GLN A 192 -2.16 -10.74 18.58
CA GLN A 192 -1.26 -11.85 18.30
C GLN A 192 0.12 -11.40 17.76
N GLY A 193 0.43 -10.11 17.82
CA GLY A 193 1.72 -9.56 17.39
C GLY A 193 1.88 -9.45 15.87
N MET A 194 0.80 -9.61 15.09
CA MET A 194 0.79 -9.36 13.67
C MET A 194 0.52 -7.86 13.39
N THR A 195 1.05 -7.36 12.31
CA THR A 195 0.77 -6.00 11.85
C THR A 195 -0.20 -6.04 10.67
N ASN A 196 -1.31 -5.33 10.77
CA ASN A 196 -2.21 -5.09 9.66
C ASN A 196 -1.56 -4.09 8.70
N VAL A 197 -1.24 -4.53 7.46
CA VAL A 197 -0.54 -3.69 6.49
C VAL A 197 -1.52 -3.02 5.55
N ALA A 198 -2.42 -3.78 4.94
CA ALA A 198 -3.44 -3.25 4.05
C ALA A 198 -4.55 -4.26 3.76
N TYR A 199 -5.75 -3.76 3.46
CA TYR A 199 -6.95 -4.51 3.11
C TYR A 199 -7.63 -3.90 1.90
N TRP A 200 -7.89 -4.71 0.87
CA TRP A 200 -8.44 -4.25 -0.39
C TRP A 200 -9.55 -5.16 -0.92
N THR A 201 -10.40 -4.59 -1.75
CA THR A 201 -11.31 -5.32 -2.64
C THR A 201 -10.95 -5.09 -4.10
N PRO A 202 -11.05 -6.11 -4.98
CA PRO A 202 -10.89 -5.90 -6.41
C PRO A 202 -11.89 -4.86 -6.95
N MET A 203 -11.45 -4.08 -7.93
CA MET A 203 -12.31 -3.10 -8.61
C MET A 203 -13.17 -3.76 -9.72
N ASP A 204 -12.70 -4.86 -10.27
CA ASP A 204 -13.30 -5.50 -11.45
C ASP A 204 -14.05 -6.79 -11.08
N GLU A 205 -15.26 -6.98 -11.61
CA GLU A 205 -16.09 -8.17 -11.34
C GLU A 205 -15.37 -9.47 -11.71
N LYS A 206 -14.65 -9.49 -12.82
CA LYS A 206 -13.85 -10.65 -13.26
C LYS A 206 -12.72 -11.02 -12.30
N LYS A 207 -12.37 -10.13 -11.37
CA LYS A 207 -11.33 -10.32 -10.34
C LYS A 207 -11.92 -10.52 -8.94
N GLY A 208 -13.25 -10.61 -8.82
CA GLY A 208 -13.94 -10.90 -7.57
C GLY A 208 -14.37 -9.68 -6.77
N LYS A 209 -14.73 -8.57 -7.41
CA LYS A 209 -15.20 -7.35 -6.75
C LYS A 209 -16.30 -7.60 -5.72
N SER A 210 -17.23 -8.50 -6.03
CA SER A 210 -18.41 -8.78 -5.21
C SER A 210 -18.18 -9.83 -4.12
N ASN A 211 -17.04 -10.55 -4.12
CA ASN A 211 -16.84 -11.69 -3.22
C ASN A 211 -15.42 -11.89 -2.69
N THR A 212 -14.48 -10.98 -2.98
CA THR A 212 -13.06 -11.21 -2.64
C THR A 212 -12.49 -10.08 -1.78
N LEU A 213 -11.81 -10.48 -0.71
CA LEU A 213 -10.94 -9.64 0.11
C LEU A 213 -9.49 -10.04 -0.14
N ILE A 214 -8.63 -9.07 -0.46
CA ILE A 214 -7.18 -9.25 -0.59
C ILE A 214 -6.51 -8.41 0.50
N TYR A 215 -5.57 -8.99 1.23
CA TYR A 215 -4.90 -8.26 2.29
C TYR A 215 -3.46 -8.72 2.53
N ILE A 216 -2.69 -7.84 3.14
CA ILE A 216 -1.32 -8.10 3.58
C ILE A 216 -1.24 -7.88 5.08
N ILE A 217 -0.68 -8.86 5.77
CA ILE A 217 -0.25 -8.77 7.16
C ILE A 217 1.25 -9.04 7.25
N SER A 218 1.89 -8.58 8.32
CA SER A 218 3.30 -8.89 8.57
C SER A 218 3.53 -9.47 9.95
N HIS A 219 4.57 -10.30 10.06
CA HIS A 219 4.98 -10.98 11.29
C HIS A 219 6.43 -10.62 11.64
N MET A 220 6.76 -10.66 12.94
CA MET A 220 8.12 -10.41 13.43
C MET A 220 9.08 -11.57 13.17
N SER A 221 8.57 -12.80 12.98
CA SER A 221 9.40 -13.98 12.76
C SER A 221 8.66 -15.09 12.01
N LYS A 222 9.42 -15.95 11.35
CA LYS A 222 8.93 -17.15 10.67
C LYS A 222 8.09 -18.07 11.58
N LYS A 223 8.40 -18.12 12.87
CA LYS A 223 7.75 -18.98 13.85
C LYS A 223 6.27 -18.62 14.10
N GLN A 224 5.86 -17.38 13.79
CA GLN A 224 4.47 -16.90 13.95
C GLN A 224 3.61 -17.06 12.69
N SER A 225 4.23 -17.25 11.52
CA SER A 225 3.50 -17.26 10.24
C SER A 225 2.93 -18.62 9.84
N GLY A 226 3.41 -19.73 10.40
CA GLY A 226 2.99 -21.09 9.99
C GLY A 226 3.40 -21.42 8.54
N ASP A 227 2.87 -22.54 7.99
CA ASP A 227 3.21 -23.05 6.65
C ASP A 227 2.58 -22.26 5.48
N ARG A 228 2.61 -20.92 5.53
CA ARG A 228 1.93 -20.09 4.53
C ARG A 228 2.92 -19.37 3.63
N LEU A 229 2.41 -18.91 2.47
CA LEU A 229 3.19 -18.17 1.47
C LEU A 229 3.85 -16.96 2.15
N GLU A 230 5.11 -17.08 2.47
CA GLU A 230 5.89 -16.04 3.10
C GLU A 230 6.53 -15.19 2.00
N ILE A 231 6.33 -13.88 2.08
CA ILE A 231 6.88 -12.92 1.13
C ILE A 231 7.87 -12.04 1.86
N THR A 232 9.13 -12.08 1.47
CA THR A 232 10.17 -11.23 2.05
C THR A 232 10.13 -9.85 1.41
N LYS A 233 10.14 -8.80 2.20
CA LYS A 233 10.21 -7.42 1.70
C LYS A 233 11.54 -7.15 1.03
N TRP A 234 11.48 -6.52 -0.12
CA TRP A 234 12.64 -6.00 -0.82
C TRP A 234 13.03 -4.62 -0.28
N ASN A 235 14.30 -4.42 0.08
CA ASN A 235 14.77 -3.12 0.55
C ASN A 235 14.98 -2.17 -0.63
N LEU A 236 14.19 -1.11 -0.68
CA LEU A 236 14.35 0.01 -1.62
C LEU A 236 15.55 0.93 -1.27
N ASP A 237 16.21 0.69 -0.13
CA ASP A 237 17.23 1.59 0.43
C ASP A 237 18.62 1.46 -0.20
N GLN A 238 18.79 0.62 -1.19
CA GLN A 238 20.08 0.48 -1.90
C GLN A 238 20.02 0.99 -3.34
N ALA A 239 19.13 1.93 -3.62
CA ALA A 239 19.06 2.59 -4.93
C ALA A 239 19.45 4.07 -4.84
#